data_f6af8038d96277d3abfed0301e7e4be5
#
_entry.id   f6af8038d96277d3abfed0301e7e4be5
#
_cell.length_a   1.000
_cell.length_b   1.000
_cell.length_c   1.000
_cell.angle_alpha   90.00
_cell.angle_beta   90.00
_cell.angle_gamma   90.00
#
_symmetry.space_group_name_H-M   'P 1'
#
loop_
_entity.id
_entity.type
_entity.pdbx_description
1 polymer ?
#
loop_
_entity_poly.entity_id
_entity_poly.type
_entity_poly.pdbx_seq_one_letter_code
_entity_poly.pdbx_strand_id
1 'polypeptide(L)'
;MDCIFRGCQPPANGVRTDTPPQWVESVVVPTELQPMELTYAPEDELFRAEIRAWLQENLPKGWFDKGFEMSNDARNKFNEEWPSKLFSGGWICATWPTEYGGKGLSTMQGVVLAEEFANAKAPMRADFFGDTLVGPTLLQWGTEEQKKEFLPQILNGKMRWCQGFSEPNSGSDLASLKTTAILDGDEWVINGQKVWTTQGHHADYCFLLTRTDPDAPKHKGISYLLVPMKQPGVEVRGIVQPDGTAEFCEVFFDNARCPKDNVVGGVNNGWIVTNSTLAFERGMSATTGYRRFESEYKAMVRGAKENGKINDPEIRQRLMEYYTKIQILKINGLRSLSTTLMGKKDPSMAALGATNKMFWTEMHKAAMELALDICGADAMLVDYAMGDGNWPGTAREKRREGSQLAA
;
A
#
# COMPACT_ATOMS: atom_id res chain seq x y z
N MET A 1 -28.02 23.30 25.26
CA MET A 1 -27.27 22.07 25.62
C MET A 1 -27.51 21.71 27.09
N ASP A 2 -28.75 21.67 27.53
CA ASP A 2 -29.10 21.50 28.96
C ASP A 2 -30.19 20.43 29.17
N CYS A 3 -30.09 19.27 28.50
CA CYS A 3 -31.15 18.25 28.59
C CYS A 3 -30.71 16.80 28.76
N ILE A 4 -29.45 16.50 29.07
CA ILE A 4 -29.00 15.10 29.19
C ILE A 4 -28.54 14.70 30.62
N PHE A 5 -28.49 15.60 31.59
CA PHE A 5 -28.06 15.29 32.97
C PHE A 5 -29.12 15.54 34.05
N ARG A 6 -30.40 15.28 33.80
CA ARG A 6 -31.41 15.20 34.87
C ARG A 6 -32.00 13.80 34.88
N GLY A 7 -31.53 12.96 35.80
CA GLY A 7 -32.19 11.68 36.06
C GLY A 7 -31.37 10.57 36.69
N CYS A 8 -30.42 10.84 37.55
CA CYS A 8 -29.91 9.81 38.47
C CYS A 8 -29.62 10.46 39.84
N GLN A 9 -30.63 10.57 40.68
CA GLN A 9 -30.37 10.73 42.11
C GLN A 9 -30.03 9.36 42.68
N PRO A 10 -28.98 9.21 43.52
CA PRO A 10 -28.70 7.98 44.22
C PRO A 10 -29.78 7.73 45.26
N PRO A 11 -30.20 6.47 45.50
CA PRO A 11 -31.14 6.16 46.57
C PRO A 11 -30.48 6.46 47.94
N ALA A 12 -31.21 7.15 48.78
CA ALA A 12 -30.85 7.39 50.16
C ALA A 12 -30.97 6.04 50.91
N ASN A 13 -29.93 5.71 51.69
CA ASN A 13 -29.88 4.62 52.65
C ASN A 13 -29.81 3.20 52.03
N GLY A 14 -28.62 2.72 51.74
CA GLY A 14 -28.29 1.35 51.52
C GLY A 14 -26.85 1.04 51.93
N VAL A 15 -26.71 0.12 52.85
CA VAL A 15 -25.45 -0.45 53.33
C VAL A 15 -24.55 -0.77 52.15
N ARG A 16 -23.34 -0.16 52.09
CA ARG A 16 -22.28 -0.55 51.20
C ARG A 16 -21.87 -2.02 51.53
N THR A 17 -22.27 -2.96 50.72
CA THR A 17 -21.63 -4.26 50.71
C THR A 17 -20.35 -4.09 49.88
N ASP A 18 -19.20 -4.28 50.49
CA ASP A 18 -17.85 -4.19 49.84
C ASP A 18 -17.55 -5.39 48.95
N THR A 19 -18.55 -6.03 48.34
CA THR A 19 -18.38 -7.10 47.39
C THR A 19 -18.39 -6.51 45.98
N PRO A 20 -17.28 -6.59 45.25
CA PRO A 20 -17.25 -6.16 43.87
C PRO A 20 -18.18 -7.01 43.01
N PRO A 21 -18.75 -6.46 41.91
CA PRO A 21 -19.62 -7.24 41.02
C PRO A 21 -18.90 -8.50 40.48
N GLN A 22 -19.60 -9.62 40.40
CA GLN A 22 -19.03 -10.92 39.97
C GLN A 22 -18.27 -10.91 38.63
N TRP A 23 -18.50 -9.91 37.75
CA TRP A 23 -17.74 -9.78 36.50
C TRP A 23 -16.32 -9.19 36.69
N VAL A 24 -15.99 -8.68 37.88
CA VAL A 24 -14.62 -8.17 38.19
C VAL A 24 -13.67 -9.33 38.54
N GLU A 25 -14.21 -10.49 38.99
CA GLU A 25 -13.38 -11.65 39.35
C GLU A 25 -12.87 -12.46 38.15
N SER A 26 -13.35 -12.20 36.94
CA SER A 26 -12.89 -12.90 35.72
C SER A 26 -11.74 -12.24 34.97
N VAL A 27 -11.26 -11.07 35.38
CA VAL A 27 -10.06 -10.49 34.84
C VAL A 27 -8.85 -11.07 35.57
N VAL A 28 -8.36 -12.18 35.09
CA VAL A 28 -7.04 -12.70 35.48
C VAL A 28 -6.01 -11.68 34.97
N VAL A 29 -5.66 -10.71 35.81
CA VAL A 29 -4.49 -9.88 35.56
C VAL A 29 -3.27 -10.79 35.78
N PRO A 30 -2.43 -11.04 34.75
CA PRO A 30 -1.21 -11.79 34.97
C PRO A 30 -0.38 -11.11 36.06
N THR A 31 -0.02 -11.85 37.09
CA THR A 31 0.71 -11.35 38.26
C THR A 31 2.15 -10.94 37.96
N GLU A 32 2.64 -11.24 36.76
CA GLU A 32 3.93 -10.77 36.22
C GLU A 32 3.70 -10.21 34.84
N LEU A 33 3.51 -8.90 34.76
CA LEU A 33 3.72 -8.17 33.50
C LEU A 33 5.23 -8.24 33.21
N GLN A 34 5.63 -9.12 32.32
CA GLN A 34 6.96 -9.05 31.74
C GLN A 34 7.08 -7.66 31.08
N PRO A 35 8.15 -6.90 31.38
CA PRO A 35 8.36 -5.64 30.72
C PRO A 35 8.34 -5.86 29.21
N MET A 36 7.54 -5.10 28.50
CA MET A 36 7.50 -5.15 27.03
C MET A 36 8.83 -4.62 26.52
N GLU A 37 9.72 -5.50 26.08
CA GLU A 37 10.93 -5.10 25.41
C GLU A 37 10.57 -4.50 24.05
N LEU A 38 10.80 -3.19 23.92
CA LEU A 38 10.60 -2.43 22.68
C LEU A 38 11.92 -2.35 21.86
N THR A 39 12.88 -3.17 22.19
CA THR A 39 14.17 -3.24 21.53
C THR A 39 14.19 -4.35 20.48
N TYR A 40 14.84 -4.08 19.36
CA TYR A 40 15.09 -5.09 18.33
C TYR A 40 16.16 -6.09 18.82
N ALA A 41 16.12 -7.31 18.30
CA ALA A 41 17.15 -8.28 18.55
C ALA A 41 18.53 -7.79 18.03
N PRO A 42 19.65 -8.20 18.64
CA PRO A 42 20.97 -7.76 18.19
C PRO A 42 21.24 -8.02 16.71
N GLU A 43 20.76 -9.13 16.17
CA GLU A 43 20.86 -9.48 14.74
C GLU A 43 20.07 -8.49 13.85
N ASP A 44 18.90 -8.01 14.29
CA ASP A 44 18.12 -7.02 13.56
C ASP A 44 18.80 -5.64 13.56
N GLU A 45 19.49 -5.29 14.66
CA GLU A 45 20.28 -4.05 14.72
C GLU A 45 21.54 -4.12 13.86
N LEU A 46 22.20 -5.28 13.76
CA LEU A 46 23.30 -5.49 12.80
C LEU A 46 22.82 -5.34 11.35
N PHE A 47 21.68 -5.93 11.04
CA PHE A 47 21.05 -5.80 9.73
C PHE A 47 20.64 -4.34 9.43
N ARG A 48 20.14 -3.62 10.43
CA ARG A 48 19.86 -2.19 10.34
C ARG A 48 21.11 -1.38 9.98
N ALA A 49 22.23 -1.70 10.61
CA ALA A 49 23.51 -1.04 10.32
C ALA A 49 24.00 -1.31 8.88
N GLU A 50 23.81 -2.55 8.38
CA GLU A 50 24.09 -2.91 6.98
C GLU A 50 23.29 -2.04 6.01
N ILE A 51 21.98 -1.92 6.21
CA ILE A 51 21.11 -1.11 5.36
C ILE A 51 21.56 0.36 5.38
N ARG A 52 21.82 0.92 6.56
CA ARG A 52 22.30 2.30 6.70
C ARG A 52 23.59 2.56 5.95
N ALA A 53 24.55 1.66 6.07
CA ALA A 53 25.82 1.76 5.36
C ALA A 53 25.60 1.75 3.85
N TRP A 54 24.79 0.83 3.35
CA TRP A 54 24.45 0.76 1.93
C TRP A 54 23.75 2.02 1.43
N LEU A 55 22.78 2.55 2.19
CA LEU A 55 22.08 3.79 1.85
C LEU A 55 23.04 4.99 1.81
N GLN A 56 23.96 5.11 2.76
CA GLN A 56 24.97 6.16 2.79
C GLN A 56 25.89 6.12 1.58
N GLU A 57 26.27 4.93 1.13
CA GLU A 57 27.14 4.73 -0.03
C GLU A 57 26.45 5.00 -1.37
N ASN A 58 25.16 4.63 -1.48
CA ASN A 58 24.45 4.58 -2.76
C ASN A 58 23.52 5.77 -3.04
N LEU A 59 23.10 6.51 -2.01
CA LEU A 59 22.35 7.74 -2.17
C LEU A 59 23.25 8.90 -2.65
N PRO A 60 22.68 9.92 -3.30
CA PRO A 60 23.44 11.09 -3.75
C PRO A 60 24.20 11.77 -2.61
N LYS A 61 25.39 12.29 -2.92
CA LYS A 61 26.20 13.04 -1.95
C LYS A 61 25.39 14.22 -1.39
N GLY A 62 25.36 14.36 -0.08
CA GLY A 62 24.59 15.41 0.61
C GLY A 62 23.12 15.06 0.88
N TRP A 63 22.66 13.87 0.49
CA TRP A 63 21.26 13.45 0.67
C TRP A 63 20.71 13.67 2.10
N PHE A 64 21.57 13.46 3.10
CA PHE A 64 21.22 13.62 4.51
C PHE A 64 21.42 15.04 5.05
N ASP A 65 21.95 15.96 4.23
CA ASP A 65 22.20 17.34 4.65
C ASP A 65 20.88 18.11 4.76
N LYS A 66 20.83 19.03 5.72
CA LYS A 66 19.67 19.91 5.88
C LYS A 66 19.51 20.81 4.65
N GLY A 67 18.35 20.72 4.00
CA GLY A 67 18.06 21.52 2.81
C GLY A 67 18.64 20.94 1.53
N PHE A 68 18.97 19.64 1.50
CA PHE A 68 19.40 18.97 0.27
C PHE A 68 18.35 19.10 -0.83
N GLU A 69 18.77 19.57 -1.97
CA GLU A 69 17.96 19.70 -3.18
C GLU A 69 18.71 19.15 -4.38
N MET A 70 17.98 18.58 -5.30
CA MET A 70 18.51 18.14 -6.60
C MET A 70 17.90 18.96 -7.73
N SER A 71 18.73 19.33 -8.72
CA SER A 71 18.21 19.83 -9.99
C SER A 71 17.31 18.77 -10.66
N ASN A 72 16.43 19.20 -11.57
CA ASN A 72 15.57 18.27 -12.30
C ASN A 72 16.39 17.22 -13.07
N ASP A 73 17.50 17.61 -13.69
CA ASP A 73 18.36 16.67 -14.43
C ASP A 73 19.03 15.66 -13.51
N ALA A 74 19.54 16.10 -12.34
CA ALA A 74 20.11 15.19 -11.35
C ALA A 74 19.06 14.21 -10.79
N ARG A 75 17.83 14.68 -10.63
CA ARG A 75 16.71 13.85 -10.17
C ARG A 75 16.32 12.82 -11.21
N ASN A 76 16.18 13.23 -12.48
CA ASN A 76 15.86 12.32 -13.58
C ASN A 76 16.92 11.22 -13.70
N LYS A 77 18.20 11.59 -13.65
CA LYS A 77 19.29 10.64 -13.64
C LYS A 77 19.26 9.70 -12.43
N PHE A 78 18.98 10.22 -11.24
CA PHE A 78 18.82 9.41 -10.03
C PHE A 78 17.68 8.41 -10.18
N ASN A 79 16.51 8.84 -10.66
CA ASN A 79 15.34 7.98 -10.86
C ASN A 79 15.60 6.88 -11.89
N GLU A 80 16.40 7.14 -12.90
CA GLU A 80 16.81 6.17 -13.92
C GLU A 80 17.80 5.11 -13.34
N GLU A 81 18.79 5.55 -12.57
CA GLU A 81 19.86 4.69 -12.05
C GLU A 81 19.46 3.93 -10.77
N TRP A 82 18.60 4.51 -9.94
CA TRP A 82 18.29 4.01 -8.61
C TRP A 82 17.68 2.60 -8.60
N PRO A 83 16.72 2.24 -9.48
CA PRO A 83 16.18 0.88 -9.54
C PRO A 83 17.27 -0.18 -9.80
N SER A 84 18.26 0.13 -10.64
CA SER A 84 19.39 -0.77 -10.91
C SER A 84 20.29 -0.94 -9.69
N LYS A 85 20.52 0.11 -8.90
CA LYS A 85 21.23 0.02 -7.63
C LYS A 85 20.48 -0.80 -6.61
N LEU A 86 19.17 -0.60 -6.47
CA LEU A 86 18.31 -1.40 -5.58
C LEU A 86 18.37 -2.88 -5.95
N PHE A 87 18.27 -3.19 -7.25
CA PHE A 87 18.36 -4.56 -7.75
C PHE A 87 19.74 -5.18 -7.44
N SER A 88 20.83 -4.49 -7.77
CA SER A 88 22.19 -4.97 -7.52
C SER A 88 22.49 -5.15 -6.03
N GLY A 89 21.88 -4.32 -5.17
CA GLY A 89 21.95 -4.46 -3.71
C GLY A 89 21.07 -5.59 -3.15
N GLY A 90 20.18 -6.17 -3.97
CA GLY A 90 19.23 -7.19 -3.55
C GLY A 90 18.11 -6.66 -2.63
N TRP A 91 17.80 -5.36 -2.73
CA TRP A 91 16.79 -4.73 -1.88
C TRP A 91 15.37 -4.77 -2.47
N ILE A 92 15.24 -5.15 -3.75
CA ILE A 92 13.96 -5.36 -4.40
C ILE A 92 13.43 -6.74 -4.01
N CYS A 93 12.18 -6.82 -3.56
CA CYS A 93 11.53 -8.07 -3.16
C CYS A 93 12.41 -8.92 -2.21
N ALA A 94 13.15 -8.26 -1.33
CA ALA A 94 14.17 -8.91 -0.49
C ALA A 94 13.60 -10.00 0.44
N THR A 95 12.30 -9.99 0.72
CA THR A 95 11.61 -11.05 1.48
C THR A 95 11.27 -12.29 0.64
N TRP A 96 11.42 -12.25 -0.70
CA TRP A 96 11.19 -13.43 -1.52
C TRP A 96 12.23 -14.52 -1.25
N PRO A 97 11.89 -15.79 -1.51
CA PRO A 97 12.85 -16.89 -1.41
C PRO A 97 14.10 -16.65 -2.26
N THR A 98 15.25 -17.10 -1.76
CA THR A 98 16.55 -16.91 -2.45
C THR A 98 16.59 -17.60 -3.82
N GLU A 99 15.90 -18.71 -3.99
CA GLU A 99 15.79 -19.44 -5.24
C GLU A 99 15.12 -18.64 -6.37
N TYR A 100 14.30 -17.61 -6.00
CA TYR A 100 13.66 -16.69 -6.94
C TYR A 100 14.28 -15.29 -6.91
N GLY A 101 15.49 -15.15 -6.37
CA GLY A 101 16.28 -13.92 -6.42
C GLY A 101 16.03 -12.94 -5.28
N GLY A 102 15.22 -13.27 -4.28
CA GLY A 102 15.13 -12.52 -3.02
C GLY A 102 16.33 -12.80 -2.10
N LYS A 103 16.37 -12.12 -0.95
CA LYS A 103 17.33 -12.39 0.13
C LYS A 103 16.79 -13.38 1.17
N GLY A 104 15.52 -13.79 1.07
CA GLY A 104 14.86 -14.64 2.06
C GLY A 104 14.73 -13.96 3.43
N LEU A 105 14.57 -12.64 3.47
CA LEU A 105 14.50 -11.89 4.72
C LEU A 105 13.33 -12.36 5.58
N SER A 106 13.56 -12.44 6.87
CA SER A 106 12.51 -12.67 7.85
C SER A 106 11.50 -11.51 7.85
N THR A 107 10.31 -11.74 8.43
CA THR A 107 9.30 -10.68 8.60
C THR A 107 9.87 -9.47 9.32
N MET A 108 10.68 -9.68 10.38
CA MET A 108 11.29 -8.60 11.16
C MET A 108 12.33 -7.84 10.33
N GLN A 109 13.18 -8.54 9.60
CA GLN A 109 14.15 -7.91 8.70
C GLN A 109 13.45 -7.10 7.60
N GLY A 110 12.31 -7.58 7.08
CA GLY A 110 11.48 -6.81 6.15
C GLY A 110 10.95 -5.50 6.75
N VAL A 111 10.56 -5.52 8.04
CA VAL A 111 10.16 -4.31 8.77
C VAL A 111 11.34 -3.36 8.96
N VAL A 112 12.51 -3.87 9.38
CA VAL A 112 13.73 -3.07 9.55
C VAL A 112 14.15 -2.42 8.23
N LEU A 113 14.09 -3.16 7.12
CA LEU A 113 14.36 -2.64 5.78
C LEU A 113 13.44 -1.47 5.44
N ALA A 114 12.13 -1.65 5.59
CA ALA A 114 11.15 -0.60 5.32
C ALA A 114 11.34 0.63 6.23
N GLU A 115 11.73 0.42 7.49
CA GLU A 115 12.04 1.49 8.43
C GLU A 115 13.24 2.33 7.99
N GLU A 116 14.33 1.69 7.62
CA GLU A 116 15.56 2.41 7.25
C GLU A 116 15.42 3.17 5.94
N PHE A 117 14.73 2.60 4.94
CA PHE A 117 14.41 3.32 3.71
C PHE A 117 13.50 4.53 3.98
N ALA A 118 12.48 4.36 4.83
CA ALA A 118 11.60 5.48 5.21
C ALA A 118 12.34 6.56 6.01
N ASN A 119 13.22 6.18 6.95
CA ASN A 119 14.02 7.11 7.73
C ASN A 119 14.99 7.90 6.86
N ALA A 120 15.60 7.24 5.88
CA ALA A 120 16.49 7.87 4.90
C ALA A 120 15.72 8.67 3.82
N LYS A 121 14.39 8.57 3.76
CA LYS A 121 13.57 9.08 2.66
C LYS A 121 14.04 8.56 1.29
N ALA A 122 14.64 7.40 1.28
CA ALA A 122 15.10 6.75 0.07
C ALA A 122 13.90 6.09 -0.62
N PRO A 123 13.66 6.33 -1.92
CA PRO A 123 12.54 5.71 -2.61
C PRO A 123 12.77 4.20 -2.74
N MET A 124 11.72 3.41 -2.51
CA MET A 124 11.67 2.04 -2.98
C MET A 124 11.33 2.02 -4.47
N ARG A 125 11.57 0.90 -5.15
CA ARG A 125 11.13 0.77 -6.53
C ARG A 125 9.60 0.92 -6.63
N ALA A 126 9.14 1.56 -7.70
CA ALA A 126 7.74 1.96 -7.87
C ALA A 126 6.84 0.87 -8.49
N ASP A 127 7.30 -0.35 -8.78
CA ASP A 127 6.48 -1.40 -9.35
C ASP A 127 5.66 -2.13 -8.27
N PHE A 128 4.65 -1.41 -7.75
CA PHE A 128 3.74 -1.94 -6.74
C PHE A 128 3.03 -3.22 -7.23
N PHE A 129 2.62 -3.27 -8.48
CA PHE A 129 1.88 -4.40 -9.02
C PHE A 129 2.75 -5.65 -9.18
N GLY A 130 3.98 -5.47 -9.67
CA GLY A 130 4.95 -6.56 -9.81
C GLY A 130 5.42 -7.06 -8.46
N ASP A 131 5.95 -6.16 -7.64
CA ASP A 131 6.66 -6.49 -6.40
C ASP A 131 5.73 -6.99 -5.29
N THR A 132 4.54 -6.38 -5.18
CA THR A 132 3.65 -6.55 -4.01
C THR A 132 2.45 -7.43 -4.31
N LEU A 133 2.00 -7.50 -5.55
CA LEU A 133 0.77 -8.23 -5.91
C LEU A 133 1.06 -9.48 -6.74
N VAL A 134 1.46 -9.33 -8.01
CA VAL A 134 1.58 -10.49 -8.91
C VAL A 134 2.76 -11.39 -8.54
N GLY A 135 3.87 -10.84 -8.10
CA GLY A 135 5.03 -11.64 -7.68
C GLY A 135 4.70 -12.58 -6.52
N PRO A 136 4.19 -12.10 -5.37
CA PRO A 136 3.74 -12.97 -4.29
C PRO A 136 2.61 -13.93 -4.70
N THR A 137 1.72 -13.52 -5.62
CA THR A 137 0.70 -14.40 -6.19
C THR A 137 1.32 -15.55 -6.98
N LEU A 138 2.32 -15.27 -7.81
CA LEU A 138 3.06 -16.29 -8.55
C LEU A 138 3.85 -17.21 -7.62
N LEU A 139 4.48 -16.69 -6.59
CA LEU A 139 5.17 -17.51 -5.58
C LEU A 139 4.23 -18.53 -4.94
N GLN A 140 2.98 -18.15 -4.68
CA GLN A 140 1.99 -19.00 -4.03
C GLN A 140 1.25 -19.93 -5.00
N TRP A 141 0.88 -19.46 -6.19
CA TRP A 141 -0.06 -20.10 -7.11
C TRP A 141 0.51 -20.43 -8.49
N GLY A 142 1.63 -19.84 -8.86
CA GLY A 142 2.26 -20.05 -10.16
C GLY A 142 2.89 -21.44 -10.30
N THR A 143 2.94 -21.94 -11.53
CA THR A 143 3.75 -23.11 -11.86
C THR A 143 5.25 -22.77 -11.80
N GLU A 144 6.12 -23.76 -11.76
CA GLU A 144 7.57 -23.51 -11.75
C GLU A 144 8.03 -22.81 -13.05
N GLU A 145 7.39 -23.10 -14.17
CA GLU A 145 7.64 -22.45 -15.45
C GLU A 145 7.27 -20.97 -15.38
N GLN A 146 6.07 -20.64 -14.87
CA GLN A 146 5.62 -19.26 -14.69
C GLN A 146 6.54 -18.50 -13.73
N LYS A 147 6.96 -19.11 -12.63
CA LYS A 147 7.90 -18.48 -11.67
C LYS A 147 9.23 -18.18 -12.33
N LYS A 148 9.80 -19.13 -13.08
CA LYS A 148 11.08 -18.97 -13.80
C LYS A 148 11.01 -17.90 -14.89
N GLU A 149 9.87 -17.77 -15.55
CA GLU A 149 9.66 -16.80 -16.62
C GLU A 149 9.46 -15.37 -16.05
N PHE A 150 8.55 -15.20 -15.11
CA PHE A 150 8.08 -13.87 -14.73
C PHE A 150 8.83 -13.25 -13.53
N LEU A 151 9.19 -14.03 -12.50
CA LEU A 151 9.80 -13.46 -11.29
C LEU A 151 11.14 -12.74 -11.56
N PRO A 152 12.07 -13.26 -12.37
CA PRO A 152 13.31 -12.53 -12.67
C PRO A 152 13.06 -11.22 -13.42
N GLN A 153 12.03 -11.14 -14.25
CA GLN A 153 11.68 -9.93 -15.01
C GLN A 153 11.00 -8.87 -14.13
N ILE A 154 10.26 -9.31 -13.13
CA ILE A 154 9.73 -8.40 -12.07
C ILE A 154 10.91 -7.84 -11.27
N LEU A 155 11.81 -8.68 -10.77
CA LEU A 155 12.95 -8.28 -9.96
C LEU A 155 13.85 -7.24 -10.65
N ASN A 156 14.18 -7.46 -11.92
CA ASN A 156 15.07 -6.56 -12.66
C ASN A 156 14.36 -5.34 -13.26
N GLY A 157 13.03 -5.19 -13.04
CA GLY A 157 12.23 -4.06 -13.53
C GLY A 157 12.01 -4.01 -15.03
N LYS A 158 12.29 -5.10 -15.77
CA LYS A 158 12.10 -5.15 -17.23
C LYS A 158 10.65 -5.39 -17.65
N MET A 159 9.79 -5.83 -16.73
CA MET A 159 8.40 -6.11 -16.98
C MET A 159 7.53 -5.36 -15.97
N ARG A 160 6.73 -4.44 -16.47
CA ARG A 160 5.76 -3.67 -15.68
C ARG A 160 4.39 -4.33 -15.73
N TRP A 161 3.66 -4.26 -14.63
CA TRP A 161 2.37 -4.91 -14.46
C TRP A 161 1.24 -3.92 -14.22
N CYS A 162 0.04 -4.27 -14.66
CA CYS A 162 -1.18 -3.60 -14.25
C CYS A 162 -2.24 -4.61 -13.83
N GLN A 163 -3.27 -4.12 -13.13
CA GLN A 163 -4.36 -4.94 -12.58
C GLN A 163 -5.63 -4.76 -13.40
N GLY A 164 -6.12 -5.83 -14.02
CA GLY A 164 -7.36 -5.85 -14.79
C GLY A 164 -8.50 -6.55 -14.04
N PHE A 165 -9.01 -5.93 -12.96
CA PHE A 165 -10.07 -6.53 -12.14
C PHE A 165 -11.42 -5.90 -12.43
N SER A 166 -11.61 -4.63 -12.05
CA SER A 166 -12.88 -3.92 -12.14
C SER A 166 -13.35 -3.71 -13.57
N GLU A 167 -14.66 -3.75 -13.76
CA GLU A 167 -15.36 -3.39 -15.00
C GLU A 167 -16.32 -2.25 -14.71
N PRO A 168 -16.84 -1.54 -15.73
CA PRO A 168 -17.78 -0.42 -15.53
C PRO A 168 -18.98 -0.77 -14.62
N ASN A 169 -19.43 -2.02 -14.66
CA ASN A 169 -20.58 -2.50 -13.87
C ASN A 169 -20.22 -3.55 -12.82
N SER A 170 -18.90 -3.81 -12.57
CA SER A 170 -18.42 -4.86 -11.65
C SER A 170 -17.20 -4.37 -10.88
N GLY A 171 -17.43 -3.50 -9.91
CA GLY A 171 -16.43 -3.03 -8.95
C GLY A 171 -16.57 -3.76 -7.61
N SER A 172 -17.47 -3.30 -6.74
CA SER A 172 -17.72 -3.94 -5.43
C SER A 172 -18.25 -5.38 -5.58
N ASP A 173 -19.13 -5.63 -6.56
CA ASP A 173 -19.51 -6.99 -6.96
C ASP A 173 -18.60 -7.50 -8.07
N LEU A 174 -17.31 -7.63 -7.77
CA LEU A 174 -16.28 -8.06 -8.72
C LEU A 174 -16.59 -9.42 -9.34
N ALA A 175 -17.21 -10.33 -8.59
CA ALA A 175 -17.58 -11.66 -9.09
C ALA A 175 -18.59 -11.63 -10.25
N SER A 176 -19.25 -10.50 -10.50
CA SER A 176 -20.17 -10.30 -11.62
C SER A 176 -19.49 -9.83 -12.92
N LEU A 177 -18.14 -9.88 -12.98
CA LEU A 177 -17.34 -9.55 -14.15
C LEU A 177 -17.80 -10.31 -15.42
N LYS A 178 -17.72 -9.64 -16.56
CA LYS A 178 -18.20 -10.14 -17.86
C LYS A 178 -17.11 -10.29 -18.93
N THR A 179 -15.92 -9.75 -18.72
CA THR A 179 -14.78 -10.00 -19.62
C THR A 179 -14.59 -11.49 -19.77
N THR A 180 -14.72 -12.02 -20.99
CA THR A 180 -14.64 -13.46 -21.27
C THR A 180 -13.24 -13.86 -21.71
N ALA A 181 -12.88 -15.12 -21.47
CA ALA A 181 -11.76 -15.78 -22.12
C ALA A 181 -12.18 -17.18 -22.56
N ILE A 182 -12.07 -17.45 -23.84
CA ILE A 182 -12.43 -18.73 -24.47
C ILE A 182 -11.16 -19.35 -25.01
N LEU A 183 -10.90 -20.63 -24.69
CA LEU A 183 -9.74 -21.36 -25.17
C LEU A 183 -9.94 -21.73 -26.63
N ASP A 184 -9.02 -21.31 -27.50
CA ASP A 184 -8.95 -21.58 -28.93
C ASP A 184 -7.57 -22.17 -29.26
N GLY A 185 -7.49 -23.49 -29.32
CA GLY A 185 -6.22 -24.19 -29.45
C GLY A 185 -5.32 -24.00 -28.25
N ASP A 186 -4.18 -23.36 -28.45
CA ASP A 186 -3.19 -23.11 -27.39
C ASP A 186 -3.22 -21.70 -26.84
N GLU A 187 -4.27 -20.93 -27.15
CA GLU A 187 -4.43 -19.52 -26.67
C GLU A 187 -5.83 -19.26 -26.17
N TRP A 188 -5.91 -18.39 -25.17
CA TRP A 188 -7.15 -17.75 -24.74
C TRP A 188 -7.49 -16.56 -25.62
N VAL A 189 -8.71 -16.49 -26.11
CA VAL A 189 -9.27 -15.34 -26.82
C VAL A 189 -10.08 -14.51 -25.83
N ILE A 190 -9.66 -13.27 -25.62
CA ILE A 190 -10.18 -12.41 -24.58
C ILE A 190 -11.02 -11.28 -25.20
N ASN A 191 -12.23 -11.09 -24.66
CA ASN A 191 -13.14 -10.02 -25.06
C ASN A 191 -13.77 -9.37 -23.85
N GLY A 192 -13.74 -8.02 -23.80
CA GLY A 192 -14.35 -7.26 -22.72
C GLY A 192 -13.69 -5.92 -22.44
N GLN A 193 -14.02 -5.34 -21.30
CA GLN A 193 -13.50 -4.03 -20.88
C GLN A 193 -13.16 -4.05 -19.40
N LYS A 194 -12.02 -3.45 -19.04
CA LYS A 194 -11.64 -3.15 -17.67
C LYS A 194 -11.55 -1.64 -17.45
N VAL A 195 -11.73 -1.22 -16.20
CA VAL A 195 -11.70 0.19 -15.79
C VAL A 195 -10.90 0.35 -14.50
N TRP A 196 -10.40 1.54 -14.26
CA TRP A 196 -9.56 1.87 -13.11
C TRP A 196 -8.23 1.08 -13.10
N THR A 197 -7.76 0.72 -14.30
CA THR A 197 -6.49 0.01 -14.49
C THR A 197 -5.34 1.00 -14.33
N THR A 198 -4.80 1.10 -13.12
CA THR A 198 -3.69 2.01 -12.80
C THR A 198 -2.46 1.67 -13.63
N GLN A 199 -1.85 2.69 -14.26
CA GLN A 199 -0.64 2.57 -15.08
C GLN A 199 -0.78 1.63 -16.30
N GLY A 200 -2.00 1.32 -16.73
CA GLY A 200 -2.24 0.40 -17.85
C GLY A 200 -1.50 0.76 -19.14
N HIS A 201 -1.30 2.08 -19.40
CA HIS A 201 -0.59 2.57 -20.58
C HIS A 201 0.94 2.33 -20.55
N HIS A 202 1.50 2.01 -19.39
CA HIS A 202 2.92 1.68 -19.22
C HIS A 202 3.19 0.20 -18.99
N ALA A 203 2.12 -0.62 -18.82
CA ALA A 203 2.26 -2.02 -18.48
C ALA A 203 2.67 -2.88 -19.67
N ASP A 204 3.52 -3.86 -19.43
CA ASP A 204 3.86 -4.93 -20.37
C ASP A 204 2.90 -6.10 -20.24
N TYR A 205 2.44 -6.39 -19.02
CA TYR A 205 1.50 -7.44 -18.69
C TYR A 205 0.39 -6.95 -17.77
N CYS A 206 -0.79 -7.56 -17.92
CA CYS A 206 -1.93 -7.39 -17.04
C CYS A 206 -2.25 -8.71 -16.34
N PHE A 207 -2.34 -8.71 -15.02
CA PHE A 207 -2.99 -9.81 -14.33
C PHE A 207 -4.51 -9.56 -14.34
N LEU A 208 -5.18 -10.35 -15.15
CA LEU A 208 -6.53 -10.14 -15.62
C LEU A 208 -7.50 -11.17 -15.06
N LEU A 209 -8.65 -10.73 -14.57
CA LEU A 209 -9.76 -11.62 -14.24
C LEU A 209 -10.72 -11.73 -15.41
N THR A 210 -11.00 -12.99 -15.81
CA THR A 210 -11.91 -13.29 -16.91
C THR A 210 -12.92 -14.35 -16.55
N ARG A 211 -14.07 -14.32 -17.22
CA ARG A 211 -15.10 -15.36 -17.17
C ARG A 211 -14.73 -16.45 -18.16
N THR A 212 -14.26 -17.58 -17.67
CA THR A 212 -13.89 -18.76 -18.46
C THR A 212 -15.00 -19.83 -18.48
N ASP A 213 -15.93 -19.78 -17.52
CA ASP A 213 -17.13 -20.62 -17.49
C ASP A 213 -18.34 -19.75 -17.10
N PRO A 214 -19.19 -19.38 -18.10
CA PRO A 214 -20.35 -18.55 -17.85
C PRO A 214 -21.50 -19.28 -17.14
N ASP A 215 -21.53 -20.62 -17.20
CA ASP A 215 -22.60 -21.45 -16.63
C ASP A 215 -22.34 -21.82 -15.19
N ALA A 216 -21.11 -21.65 -14.71
CA ALA A 216 -20.73 -21.90 -13.32
C ALA A 216 -21.29 -20.81 -12.37
N PRO A 217 -21.48 -21.12 -11.08
CA PRO A 217 -21.72 -20.09 -10.06
C PRO A 217 -20.68 -18.98 -10.14
N LYS A 218 -21.10 -17.70 -9.99
CA LYS A 218 -20.30 -16.53 -10.34
C LYS A 218 -18.87 -16.50 -9.79
N HIS A 219 -18.60 -17.09 -8.64
CA HIS A 219 -17.25 -17.20 -8.04
C HIS A 219 -16.43 -18.39 -8.57
N LYS A 220 -17.05 -19.34 -9.28
CA LYS A 220 -16.41 -20.59 -9.71
C LYS A 220 -16.09 -20.63 -11.21
N GLY A 221 -16.52 -19.64 -11.99
CA GLY A 221 -16.27 -19.55 -13.42
C GLY A 221 -15.26 -18.46 -13.79
N ILE A 222 -14.40 -18.05 -12.86
CA ILE A 222 -13.41 -17.00 -13.05
C ILE A 222 -12.01 -17.59 -13.11
N SER A 223 -11.19 -17.15 -14.07
CA SER A 223 -9.76 -17.46 -14.16
C SER A 223 -8.92 -16.21 -14.03
N TYR A 224 -7.68 -16.39 -13.56
CA TYR A 224 -6.67 -15.37 -13.40
C TYR A 224 -5.61 -15.56 -14.46
N LEU A 225 -5.53 -14.64 -15.43
CA LEU A 225 -4.65 -14.73 -16.61
C LEU A 225 -3.53 -13.70 -16.54
N LEU A 226 -2.35 -14.07 -17.03
CA LEU A 226 -1.23 -13.15 -17.26
C LEU A 226 -1.21 -12.75 -18.73
N VAL A 227 -1.78 -11.59 -19.06
CA VAL A 227 -2.07 -11.16 -20.43
C VAL A 227 -1.04 -10.15 -20.91
N PRO A 228 -0.34 -10.39 -22.04
CA PRO A 228 0.51 -9.37 -22.66
C PRO A 228 -0.33 -8.17 -23.08
N MET A 229 0.14 -6.95 -22.76
CA MET A 229 -0.59 -5.72 -23.09
C MET A 229 -0.25 -5.17 -24.47
N LYS A 230 0.95 -5.40 -24.95
CA LYS A 230 1.46 -4.88 -26.25
C LYS A 230 1.16 -5.88 -27.37
N GLN A 231 -0.10 -5.93 -27.80
CA GLN A 231 -0.54 -6.84 -28.86
C GLN A 231 -1.76 -6.26 -29.61
N PRO A 232 -2.10 -6.75 -30.81
CA PRO A 232 -3.37 -6.46 -31.46
C PRO A 232 -4.55 -6.85 -30.55
N GLY A 233 -5.63 -6.05 -30.59
CA GLY A 233 -6.83 -6.32 -29.80
C GLY A 233 -6.76 -5.83 -28.36
N VAL A 234 -5.70 -5.14 -27.93
CA VAL A 234 -5.63 -4.44 -26.66
C VAL A 234 -5.54 -2.93 -26.92
N GLU A 235 -6.53 -2.18 -26.44
CA GLU A 235 -6.55 -0.72 -26.47
C GLU A 235 -6.59 -0.17 -25.05
N VAL A 236 -5.71 0.78 -24.74
CA VAL A 236 -5.62 1.43 -23.43
C VAL A 236 -5.93 2.91 -23.58
N ARG A 237 -6.90 3.43 -22.79
CA ARG A 237 -7.28 4.83 -22.78
C ARG A 237 -7.13 5.40 -21.37
N GLY A 238 -6.35 6.47 -21.24
CA GLY A 238 -6.20 7.18 -19.97
C GLY A 238 -7.49 7.91 -19.56
N ILE A 239 -7.85 7.81 -18.29
CA ILE A 239 -8.95 8.55 -17.67
C ILE A 239 -8.37 9.84 -17.09
N VAL A 240 -8.69 10.98 -17.70
CA VAL A 240 -8.19 12.28 -17.23
C VAL A 240 -8.83 12.63 -15.88
N GLN A 241 -8.01 12.88 -14.89
CA GLN A 241 -8.39 13.25 -13.54
C GLN A 241 -8.51 14.79 -13.41
N PRO A 242 -9.15 15.32 -12.35
CA PRO A 242 -9.31 16.77 -12.15
C PRO A 242 -8.00 17.57 -12.11
N ASP A 243 -6.87 16.93 -11.78
CA ASP A 243 -5.53 17.54 -11.77
C ASP A 243 -4.83 17.50 -13.13
N GLY A 244 -5.51 16.96 -14.18
CA GLY A 244 -4.99 16.82 -15.54
C GLY A 244 -4.09 15.60 -15.76
N THR A 245 -3.84 14.78 -14.75
CA THR A 245 -3.13 13.49 -14.91
C THR A 245 -4.07 12.41 -15.46
N ALA A 246 -3.51 11.31 -15.98
CA ALA A 246 -4.27 10.19 -16.51
C ALA A 246 -3.67 8.85 -16.01
N GLU A 247 -3.53 8.74 -14.70
CA GLU A 247 -2.93 7.58 -14.04
C GLU A 247 -3.79 6.31 -14.19
N PHE A 248 -5.11 6.45 -14.15
CA PHE A 248 -6.05 5.35 -14.34
C PHE A 248 -6.44 5.20 -15.80
N CYS A 249 -6.69 3.95 -16.22
CA CYS A 249 -7.05 3.64 -17.59
C CYS A 249 -8.32 2.80 -17.68
N GLU A 250 -9.01 2.95 -18.83
CA GLU A 250 -9.88 1.93 -19.39
C GLU A 250 -9.03 1.04 -20.30
N VAL A 251 -9.29 -0.26 -20.28
CA VAL A 251 -8.61 -1.24 -21.14
C VAL A 251 -9.66 -2.05 -21.86
N PHE A 252 -9.61 -2.04 -23.19
CA PHE A 252 -10.50 -2.79 -24.06
C PHE A 252 -9.77 -3.99 -24.64
N PHE A 253 -10.42 -5.14 -24.61
CA PHE A 253 -9.97 -6.39 -25.20
C PHE A 253 -10.93 -6.77 -26.31
N ASP A 254 -10.42 -6.87 -27.55
CA ASP A 254 -11.15 -7.31 -28.74
C ASP A 254 -10.33 -8.41 -29.41
N ASN A 255 -10.69 -9.66 -29.13
CA ASN A 255 -9.97 -10.85 -29.57
C ASN A 255 -8.47 -10.84 -29.18
N ALA A 256 -8.14 -10.23 -28.03
CA ALA A 256 -6.78 -10.26 -27.49
C ALA A 256 -6.37 -11.69 -27.15
N ARG A 257 -5.10 -12.01 -27.36
CA ARG A 257 -4.57 -13.37 -27.20
C ARG A 257 -3.73 -13.52 -25.94
N CYS A 258 -3.82 -14.67 -25.31
CA CYS A 258 -3.02 -15.02 -24.14
C CYS A 258 -2.66 -16.51 -24.20
N PRO A 259 -1.39 -16.91 -24.04
CA PRO A 259 -1.01 -18.31 -24.03
C PRO A 259 -1.83 -19.12 -23.00
N LYS A 260 -2.20 -20.35 -23.34
CA LYS A 260 -3.02 -21.20 -22.47
C LYS A 260 -2.41 -21.40 -21.07
N ASP A 261 -1.07 -21.49 -21.04
CA ASP A 261 -0.31 -21.77 -19.84
C ASP A 261 -0.15 -20.54 -18.91
N ASN A 262 -0.63 -19.37 -19.34
CA ASN A 262 -0.63 -18.14 -18.54
C ASN A 262 -1.80 -18.06 -17.53
N VAL A 263 -2.48 -19.17 -17.24
CA VAL A 263 -3.49 -19.26 -16.18
C VAL A 263 -2.78 -19.52 -14.85
N VAL A 264 -3.00 -18.66 -13.85
CA VAL A 264 -2.43 -18.82 -12.51
C VAL A 264 -3.40 -19.58 -11.62
N GLY A 265 -2.93 -20.62 -10.94
CA GLY A 265 -3.72 -21.42 -10.00
C GLY A 265 -4.75 -22.34 -10.64
N GLY A 266 -4.76 -22.45 -12.00
CA GLY A 266 -5.66 -23.31 -12.76
C GLY A 266 -6.95 -22.62 -13.24
N VAL A 267 -7.56 -23.20 -14.27
CA VAL A 267 -8.80 -22.70 -14.90
C VAL A 267 -9.95 -22.71 -13.90
N ASN A 268 -10.77 -21.66 -13.89
CA ASN A 268 -11.93 -21.48 -13.01
C ASN A 268 -11.60 -21.32 -11.50
N ASN A 269 -10.31 -21.24 -11.16
CA ASN A 269 -9.83 -21.08 -9.77
C ASN A 269 -9.42 -19.64 -9.45
N GLY A 270 -9.62 -18.70 -10.37
CA GLY A 270 -9.16 -17.33 -10.28
C GLY A 270 -9.70 -16.56 -9.09
N TRP A 271 -10.90 -16.90 -8.57
CA TRP A 271 -11.45 -16.24 -7.40
C TRP A 271 -10.61 -16.45 -6.13
N ILE A 272 -10.10 -17.66 -5.92
CA ILE A 272 -9.24 -17.99 -4.75
C ILE A 272 -7.91 -17.28 -4.91
N VAL A 273 -7.32 -17.29 -6.12
CA VAL A 273 -6.08 -16.58 -6.44
C VAL A 273 -6.24 -15.07 -6.19
N THR A 274 -7.37 -14.49 -6.64
CA THR A 274 -7.70 -13.08 -6.41
C THR A 274 -7.72 -12.72 -4.93
N ASN A 275 -8.35 -13.54 -4.09
CA ASN A 275 -8.39 -13.30 -2.65
C ASN A 275 -7.00 -13.30 -2.02
N SER A 276 -6.09 -14.15 -2.50
CA SER A 276 -4.69 -14.15 -2.08
C SER A 276 -3.97 -12.87 -2.51
N THR A 277 -4.13 -12.45 -3.78
CA THR A 277 -3.57 -11.19 -4.29
C THR A 277 -4.03 -9.99 -3.46
N LEU A 278 -5.33 -9.89 -3.16
CA LEU A 278 -5.89 -8.82 -2.33
C LEU A 278 -5.45 -8.88 -0.86
N ALA A 279 -5.08 -10.07 -0.36
CA ALA A 279 -4.49 -10.22 0.97
C ALA A 279 -3.06 -9.67 1.03
N PHE A 280 -2.26 -9.86 -0.03
CA PHE A 280 -0.91 -9.27 -0.12
C PHE A 280 -0.95 -7.75 -0.14
N GLU A 281 -1.92 -7.14 -0.82
CA GLU A 281 -2.14 -5.69 -0.81
C GLU A 281 -2.26 -5.10 0.61
N ARG A 282 -2.87 -5.86 1.53
CA ARG A 282 -3.14 -5.43 2.91
C ARG A 282 -1.99 -5.72 3.89
N GLY A 283 -1.02 -6.56 3.53
CA GLY A 283 -0.05 -7.13 4.46
C GLY A 283 0.96 -6.12 5.02
N MET A 284 1.96 -5.74 4.24
CA MET A 284 3.09 -4.89 4.70
C MET A 284 2.67 -3.46 5.03
N SER A 285 1.70 -2.90 4.29
CA SER A 285 1.20 -1.53 4.54
C SER A 285 0.54 -1.38 5.90
N ALA A 286 -0.02 -2.45 6.48
CA ALA A 286 -0.62 -2.41 7.81
C ALA A 286 0.41 -2.15 8.91
N THR A 287 1.65 -2.59 8.75
CA THR A 287 2.68 -2.52 9.80
C THR A 287 3.48 -1.21 9.75
N THR A 288 3.80 -0.71 8.56
CA THR A 288 4.70 0.44 8.38
C THR A 288 4.02 1.67 7.78
N GLY A 289 2.81 1.53 7.24
CA GLY A 289 2.10 2.59 6.52
C GLY A 289 1.83 3.86 7.33
N TYR A 290 1.78 3.78 8.68
CA TYR A 290 1.64 4.95 9.55
C TYR A 290 2.78 5.97 9.37
N ARG A 291 3.98 5.55 8.93
CA ARG A 291 5.15 6.41 8.76
C ARG A 291 4.94 7.48 7.68
N ARG A 292 4.22 7.13 6.61
CA ARG A 292 3.81 8.09 5.60
C ARG A 292 3.00 9.22 6.25
N PHE A 293 2.00 8.88 7.05
CA PHE A 293 1.15 9.86 7.72
C PHE A 293 1.91 10.67 8.78
N GLU A 294 2.91 10.08 9.46
CA GLU A 294 3.81 10.85 10.34
C GLU A 294 4.63 11.89 9.57
N SER A 295 5.09 11.57 8.36
CA SER A 295 5.82 12.52 7.51
C SER A 295 4.91 13.65 7.05
N GLU A 296 3.70 13.33 6.57
CA GLU A 296 2.68 14.31 6.19
C GLU A 296 2.31 15.23 7.37
N TYR A 297 2.07 14.66 8.56
CA TYR A 297 1.82 15.42 9.78
C TYR A 297 2.93 16.42 10.10
N LYS A 298 4.19 15.98 10.06
CA LYS A 298 5.36 16.85 10.30
C LYS A 298 5.42 17.99 9.28
N ALA A 299 5.10 17.72 8.00
CA ALA A 299 5.03 18.74 6.96
C ALA A 299 3.91 19.75 7.24
N MET A 300 2.72 19.29 7.62
CA MET A 300 1.59 20.15 7.97
C MET A 300 1.89 21.04 9.18
N VAL A 301 2.51 20.49 10.23
CA VAL A 301 2.94 21.27 11.42
C VAL A 301 3.97 22.33 11.01
N ARG A 302 4.91 22.00 10.15
CA ARG A 302 5.90 22.96 9.64
C ARG A 302 5.23 24.09 8.87
N GLY A 303 4.36 23.78 7.91
CA GLY A 303 3.62 24.77 7.13
C GLY A 303 2.74 25.68 8.01
N ALA A 304 2.03 25.09 8.99
CA ALA A 304 1.22 25.86 9.93
C ALA A 304 2.06 26.81 10.80
N LYS A 305 3.30 26.44 11.14
CA LYS A 305 4.24 27.34 11.84
C LYS A 305 4.73 28.47 10.95
N GLU A 306 5.08 28.17 9.70
CA GLU A 306 5.63 29.14 8.74
C GLU A 306 4.61 30.23 8.38
N ASN A 307 3.33 29.87 8.24
CA ASN A 307 2.27 30.83 7.91
C ASN A 307 1.48 31.36 9.12
N GLY A 308 1.88 31.00 10.35
CA GLY A 308 1.26 31.47 11.58
C GLY A 308 -0.04 30.77 11.99
N LYS A 309 -0.59 29.88 11.18
CA LYS A 309 -1.83 29.11 11.43
C LYS A 309 -1.72 28.18 12.63
N ILE A 310 -0.52 27.87 13.08
CA ILE A 310 -0.31 27.08 14.31
C ILE A 310 -0.88 27.76 15.56
N ASN A 311 -1.10 29.08 15.54
CA ASN A 311 -1.69 29.84 16.63
C ASN A 311 -3.22 29.74 16.67
N ASP A 312 -3.85 29.28 15.58
CA ASP A 312 -5.28 29.01 15.53
C ASP A 312 -5.61 27.77 16.40
N PRO A 313 -6.49 27.88 17.40
CA PRO A 313 -6.81 26.76 18.28
C PRO A 313 -7.53 25.62 17.57
N GLU A 314 -8.33 25.89 16.53
CA GLU A 314 -9.01 24.88 15.75
C GLU A 314 -8.00 24.05 14.91
N ILE A 315 -7.09 24.71 14.22
CA ILE A 315 -6.00 24.06 13.46
C ILE A 315 -5.16 23.19 14.40
N ARG A 316 -4.78 23.68 15.58
CA ARG A 316 -4.04 22.88 16.57
C ARG A 316 -4.82 21.66 17.02
N GLN A 317 -6.11 21.79 17.30
CA GLN A 317 -6.95 20.67 17.74
C GLN A 317 -7.03 19.59 16.65
N ARG A 318 -7.26 19.98 15.41
CA ARG A 318 -7.33 19.04 14.27
C ARG A 318 -5.97 18.38 13.98
N LEU A 319 -4.86 19.10 14.11
CA LEU A 319 -3.51 18.52 14.05
C LEU A 319 -3.30 17.47 15.14
N MET A 320 -3.73 17.72 16.38
CA MET A 320 -3.61 16.75 17.46
C MET A 320 -4.52 15.55 17.27
N GLU A 321 -5.71 15.72 16.71
CA GLU A 321 -6.59 14.60 16.34
C GLU A 321 -5.94 13.71 15.27
N TYR A 322 -5.36 14.32 14.23
CA TYR A 322 -4.62 13.58 13.20
C TYR A 322 -3.45 12.81 13.80
N TYR A 323 -2.64 13.45 14.64
CA TYR A 323 -1.54 12.79 15.34
C TYR A 323 -2.01 11.59 16.16
N THR A 324 -3.09 11.75 16.93
CA THR A 324 -3.67 10.68 17.75
C THR A 324 -4.06 9.47 16.88
N LYS A 325 -4.72 9.71 15.76
CA LYS A 325 -5.12 8.64 14.82
C LYS A 325 -3.91 7.95 14.19
N ILE A 326 -2.82 8.67 13.92
CA ILE A 326 -1.55 8.09 13.46
C ILE A 326 -0.97 7.16 14.54
N GLN A 327 -0.98 7.57 15.83
CA GLN A 327 -0.49 6.71 16.90
C GLN A 327 -1.35 5.45 17.07
N ILE A 328 -2.66 5.52 16.87
CA ILE A 328 -3.54 4.36 16.85
C ILE A 328 -3.14 3.39 15.72
N LEU A 329 -2.90 3.90 14.51
CA LEU A 329 -2.42 3.07 13.38
C LEU A 329 -1.10 2.39 13.70
N LYS A 330 -0.16 3.12 14.30
CA LYS A 330 1.15 2.60 14.70
C LYS A 330 1.00 1.44 15.70
N ILE A 331 0.21 1.66 16.77
CA ILE A 331 -0.02 0.63 17.79
C ILE A 331 -0.70 -0.60 17.18
N ASN A 332 -1.70 -0.40 16.32
CA ASN A 332 -2.37 -1.49 15.63
C ASN A 332 -1.43 -2.28 14.71
N GLY A 333 -0.54 -1.59 14.00
CA GLY A 333 0.51 -2.21 13.19
C GLY A 333 1.46 -3.07 14.03
N LEU A 334 1.92 -2.56 15.17
CA LEU A 334 2.78 -3.30 16.10
C LEU A 334 2.06 -4.52 16.71
N ARG A 335 0.78 -4.41 17.05
CA ARG A 335 -0.03 -5.54 17.53
C ARG A 335 -0.14 -6.64 16.46
N SER A 336 -0.42 -6.25 15.22
CA SER A 336 -0.48 -7.20 14.09
C SER A 336 0.86 -7.90 13.87
N LEU A 337 1.96 -7.14 13.89
CA LEU A 337 3.32 -7.69 13.76
C LEU A 337 3.63 -8.69 14.89
N SER A 338 3.39 -8.32 16.15
CA SER A 338 3.63 -9.20 17.29
C SER A 338 2.84 -10.50 17.19
N THR A 339 1.57 -10.43 16.77
CA THR A 339 0.73 -11.63 16.59
C THR A 339 1.29 -12.54 15.49
N THR A 340 1.76 -11.96 14.39
CA THR A 340 2.39 -12.70 13.27
C THR A 340 3.68 -13.38 13.71
N LEU A 341 4.55 -12.66 14.42
CA LEU A 341 5.83 -13.19 14.92
C LEU A 341 5.64 -14.32 15.94
N MET A 342 4.59 -14.23 16.76
CA MET A 342 4.25 -15.28 17.74
C MET A 342 3.57 -16.51 17.10
N GLY A 343 3.28 -16.50 15.79
CA GLY A 343 2.53 -17.55 15.11
C GLY A 343 1.11 -17.75 15.63
N LYS A 344 0.56 -16.78 16.36
CA LYS A 344 -0.78 -16.87 16.96
C LYS A 344 -1.86 -16.54 15.94
N LYS A 345 -2.89 -17.39 15.88
CA LYS A 345 -4.13 -17.08 15.16
C LYS A 345 -5.07 -16.33 16.09
N ASP A 346 -5.12 -15.00 15.95
CA ASP A 346 -6.04 -14.13 16.71
C ASP A 346 -7.14 -13.60 15.77
N PRO A 347 -8.39 -14.03 15.93
CA PRO A 347 -9.50 -13.54 15.11
C PRO A 347 -9.69 -12.02 15.16
N SER A 348 -9.29 -11.36 16.27
CA SER A 348 -9.38 -9.90 16.41
C SER A 348 -8.43 -9.19 15.44
N MET A 349 -7.34 -9.82 15.02
CA MET A 349 -6.42 -9.25 14.02
C MET A 349 -7.01 -9.26 12.61
N ALA A 350 -7.83 -10.26 12.28
CA ALA A 350 -8.57 -10.27 11.01
C ALA A 350 -9.60 -9.12 10.97
N ALA A 351 -10.33 -8.90 12.05
CA ALA A 351 -11.25 -7.78 12.18
C ALA A 351 -10.52 -6.43 12.12
N LEU A 352 -9.38 -6.31 12.81
CA LEU A 352 -8.53 -5.12 12.76
C LEU A 352 -8.05 -4.84 11.33
N GLY A 353 -7.59 -5.85 10.59
CA GLY A 353 -7.19 -5.73 9.19
C GLY A 353 -8.34 -5.26 8.29
N ALA A 354 -9.54 -5.77 8.49
CA ALA A 354 -10.73 -5.40 7.73
C ALA A 354 -11.15 -3.93 7.96
N THR A 355 -11.05 -3.43 9.20
CA THR A 355 -11.43 -2.05 9.56
C THR A 355 -10.32 -1.04 9.30
N ASN A 356 -9.08 -1.48 9.24
CA ASN A 356 -7.91 -0.60 9.12
C ASN A 356 -7.96 0.28 7.86
N LYS A 357 -8.39 -0.29 6.71
CA LYS A 357 -8.52 0.46 5.46
C LYS A 357 -9.49 1.63 5.61
N MET A 358 -10.67 1.41 6.14
CA MET A 358 -11.67 2.46 6.37
C MET A 358 -11.12 3.52 7.35
N PHE A 359 -10.51 3.09 8.45
CA PHE A 359 -9.97 3.99 9.46
C PHE A 359 -8.92 4.95 8.89
N TRP A 360 -7.91 4.45 8.18
CA TRP A 360 -6.86 5.32 7.67
C TRP A 360 -7.33 6.17 6.48
N THR A 361 -8.25 5.68 5.64
CA THR A 361 -8.76 6.48 4.52
C THR A 361 -9.61 7.66 4.99
N GLU A 362 -10.49 7.47 5.97
CA GLU A 362 -11.27 8.57 6.56
C GLU A 362 -10.37 9.56 7.33
N MET A 363 -9.40 9.03 8.08
CA MET A 363 -8.38 9.86 8.73
C MET A 363 -7.62 10.72 7.72
N HIS A 364 -7.15 10.11 6.63
CA HIS A 364 -6.36 10.81 5.62
C HIS A 364 -7.18 11.83 4.84
N LYS A 365 -8.45 11.53 4.53
CA LYS A 365 -9.37 12.50 3.93
C LYS A 365 -9.49 13.76 4.80
N ALA A 366 -9.79 13.60 6.09
CA ALA A 366 -9.88 14.72 7.02
C ALA A 366 -8.55 15.48 7.16
N ALA A 367 -7.41 14.77 7.07
CA ALA A 367 -6.09 15.40 7.09
C ALA A 367 -5.83 16.24 5.82
N MET A 368 -6.31 15.81 4.66
CA MET A 368 -6.18 16.60 3.42
C MET A 368 -7.06 17.87 3.46
N GLU A 369 -8.26 17.78 4.01
CA GLU A 369 -9.10 18.97 4.28
C GLU A 369 -8.38 19.94 5.23
N LEU A 370 -7.79 19.44 6.32
CA LEU A 370 -6.98 20.26 7.21
C LEU A 370 -5.77 20.90 6.51
N ALA A 371 -5.12 20.17 5.60
CA ALA A 371 -4.00 20.71 4.83
C ALA A 371 -4.44 21.89 3.95
N LEU A 372 -5.62 21.81 3.32
CA LEU A 372 -6.19 22.93 2.56
C LEU A 372 -6.47 24.14 3.45
N ASP A 373 -7.03 23.93 4.65
CA ASP A 373 -7.29 25.01 5.59
C ASP A 373 -6.02 25.68 6.13
N ILE A 374 -4.95 24.89 6.32
CA ILE A 374 -3.62 25.42 6.65
C ILE A 374 -3.07 26.28 5.51
N CYS A 375 -3.18 25.81 4.27
CA CYS A 375 -2.74 26.54 3.09
C CYS A 375 -3.60 27.79 2.81
N GLY A 376 -4.89 27.75 3.16
CA GLY A 376 -5.82 28.84 2.90
C GLY A 376 -6.01 29.08 1.39
N ALA A 377 -6.02 30.34 0.97
CA ALA A 377 -6.23 30.72 -0.45
C ALA A 377 -5.15 30.14 -1.39
N ASP A 378 -3.94 29.93 -0.90
CA ASP A 378 -2.84 29.37 -1.70
C ASP A 378 -3.09 27.91 -2.10
N ALA A 379 -4.01 27.22 -1.44
CA ALA A 379 -4.43 25.87 -1.82
C ALA A 379 -5.10 25.80 -3.21
N MET A 380 -5.58 26.92 -3.73
CA MET A 380 -6.18 27.01 -5.07
C MET A 380 -5.16 27.14 -6.19
N LEU A 381 -3.89 27.40 -5.87
CA LEU A 381 -2.85 27.58 -6.86
C LEU A 381 -2.37 26.23 -7.42
N VAL A 382 -2.26 26.14 -8.73
CA VAL A 382 -1.78 24.94 -9.44
C VAL A 382 -0.28 25.11 -9.76
N ASP A 383 0.46 24.04 -9.65
CA ASP A 383 1.94 24.00 -9.64
C ASP A 383 2.68 24.67 -10.82
N TYR A 384 2.06 24.74 -11.99
CA TYR A 384 2.74 25.37 -13.14
C TYR A 384 2.75 26.91 -13.13
N ALA A 385 2.05 27.54 -12.17
CA ALA A 385 2.08 28.98 -11.98
C ALA A 385 3.09 29.40 -10.91
N MET A 386 3.62 28.47 -10.15
CA MET A 386 4.55 28.69 -9.05
C MET A 386 5.91 28.17 -9.50
N GLY A 387 6.80 29.05 -9.95
CA GLY A 387 8.22 28.71 -10.10
C GLY A 387 8.74 27.99 -8.86
N ASP A 388 9.98 27.58 -8.81
CA ASP A 388 10.66 26.73 -7.79
C ASP A 388 10.30 26.89 -6.29
N GLY A 389 9.12 27.43 -5.99
CA GLY A 389 8.61 27.71 -4.67
C GLY A 389 8.61 26.50 -3.75
N ASN A 390 9.39 26.58 -2.71
CA ASN A 390 9.42 25.70 -1.54
C ASN A 390 8.11 25.78 -0.75
N TRP A 391 7.03 25.16 -1.25
CA TRP A 391 5.86 24.97 -0.42
C TRP A 391 6.07 23.75 0.49
N PRO A 392 5.95 23.90 1.82
CA PRO A 392 6.03 22.77 2.71
C PRO A 392 4.79 21.90 2.52
N GLY A 393 5.01 20.85 1.79
CA GLY A 393 4.27 19.61 1.75
C GLY A 393 2.81 19.65 1.75
N THR A 394 2.20 19.45 0.66
CA THR A 394 0.94 18.72 0.61
C THR A 394 0.68 18.21 -0.80
N ALA A 395 0.45 19.06 -1.77
CA ALA A 395 0.23 18.63 -3.14
C ALA A 395 1.57 18.34 -3.87
N ARG A 396 2.62 19.09 -3.54
CA ARG A 396 3.91 18.99 -4.24
C ARG A 396 4.79 17.86 -3.76
N GLU A 397 4.82 17.56 -2.45
CA GLU A 397 5.46 16.32 -1.97
C GLU A 397 4.71 15.09 -2.47
N LYS A 398 3.37 15.11 -2.52
CA LYS A 398 2.59 14.01 -3.11
C LYS A 398 2.77 13.88 -4.62
N ARG A 399 2.90 14.98 -5.38
CA ARG A 399 3.24 14.90 -6.81
C ARG A 399 4.68 14.49 -7.02
N ARG A 400 5.61 14.88 -6.13
CA ARG A 400 6.98 14.38 -6.14
C ARG A 400 7.04 12.89 -5.75
N GLU A 401 6.23 12.44 -4.80
CA GLU A 401 6.07 11.03 -4.45
C GLU A 401 5.22 10.28 -5.49
N GLY A 402 4.15 10.87 -6.01
CA GLY A 402 3.31 10.30 -7.05
C GLY A 402 3.97 10.29 -8.43
N SER A 403 4.77 11.30 -8.79
CA SER A 403 5.58 11.28 -10.00
C SER A 403 6.82 10.38 -9.87
N GLN A 404 7.26 10.07 -8.65
CA GLN A 404 8.21 8.99 -8.37
C GLN A 404 7.55 7.61 -8.44
N LEU A 405 6.22 7.51 -8.29
CA LEU A 405 5.42 6.32 -8.57
C LEU A 405 5.02 6.22 -10.05
N ALA A 406 5.13 7.31 -10.81
CA ALA A 406 4.70 7.39 -12.21
C ALA A 406 5.87 7.54 -13.22
N ALA A 407 7.11 7.55 -12.73
CA ALA A 407 8.33 7.54 -13.56
C ALA A 407 9.06 6.17 -13.36
#